data_4abd96414b8eb0f4df6426449537d809
#
_entry.id   4abd96414b8eb0f4df6426449537d809
#
_cell.length_a   1.000
_cell.length_b   1.000
_cell.length_c   1.000
_cell.angle_alpha   90.00
_cell.angle_beta   90.00
_cell.angle_gamma   90.00
#
_symmetry.space_group_name_H-M   'P 1'
#
loop_
_entity.id
_entity.type
_entity.pdbx_description
1 polymer ?
#
loop_
_entity_poly.entity_id
_entity_poly.type
_entity_poly.pdbx_seq_one_letter_code
_entity_poly.pdbx_strand_id
1 'polypeptide(L)'
;MPARLPDNIKSLVIQQWLEGKSRNDIAADNGLSDGAVTNIVNEWKHNLGFSLADDLRELAVTMKRVGVTASQCALGFRVAMIMLNMGVKEDDFESYILDIYNHCKNVGLTPENLLPISKI
;
A
#
# COMPACT_ATOMS: atom_id res chain seq x y z
N MET A 1 31.78 -8.28 20.05
CA MET A 1 30.63 -8.37 19.13
C MET A 1 29.54 -7.45 19.62
N PRO A 2 29.10 -6.54 18.79
CA PRO A 2 27.91 -5.77 19.16
C PRO A 2 26.73 -6.73 19.31
N ALA A 3 25.88 -6.44 20.28
CA ALA A 3 24.68 -7.22 20.50
C ALA A 3 23.79 -7.13 19.25
N ARG A 4 23.14 -8.24 18.92
CA ARG A 4 22.16 -8.26 17.84
C ARG A 4 21.00 -7.32 18.20
N LEU A 5 20.58 -6.50 17.26
CA LEU A 5 19.46 -5.60 17.47
C LEU A 5 18.16 -6.41 17.63
N PRO A 6 17.27 -6.00 18.55
CA PRO A 6 15.97 -6.65 18.68
C PRO A 6 15.15 -6.59 17.40
N ASP A 7 14.35 -7.61 17.17
CA ASP A 7 13.51 -7.68 15.96
C ASP A 7 12.50 -6.55 15.88
N ASN A 8 12.00 -6.06 17.03
CA ASN A 8 11.07 -4.91 17.03
C ASN A 8 11.73 -3.62 16.52
N ILE A 9 13.01 -3.43 16.81
CA ILE A 9 13.77 -2.27 16.29
C ILE A 9 13.95 -2.41 14.77
N LYS A 10 14.30 -3.60 14.29
CA LYS A 10 14.45 -3.86 12.86
C LYS A 10 13.14 -3.63 12.12
N SER A 11 12.02 -4.11 12.67
CA SER A 11 10.70 -3.90 12.09
C SER A 11 10.33 -2.43 12.02
N LEU A 12 10.63 -1.66 13.07
CA LEU A 12 10.37 -0.23 13.10
C LEU A 12 11.19 0.52 12.05
N VAL A 13 12.46 0.16 11.91
CA VAL A 13 13.34 0.74 10.88
C VAL A 13 12.78 0.51 9.47
N ILE A 14 12.37 -0.73 9.18
CA ILE A 14 11.78 -1.06 7.88
C ILE A 14 10.47 -0.30 7.66
N GLN A 15 9.62 -0.22 8.67
CA GLN A 15 8.37 0.53 8.58
C GLN A 15 8.63 1.99 8.22
N GLN A 16 9.58 2.64 8.91
CA GLN A 16 9.92 4.04 8.65
C GLN A 16 10.53 4.24 7.27
N TRP A 17 11.34 3.28 6.82
CA TRP A 17 11.90 3.32 5.46
C TRP A 17 10.80 3.21 4.40
N LEU A 18 9.81 2.33 4.61
CA LEU A 18 8.64 2.21 3.72
C LEU A 18 7.76 3.45 3.73
N GLU A 19 7.77 4.21 4.83
CA GLU A 19 7.06 5.49 4.92
C GLU A 19 7.79 6.61 4.15
N GLY A 20 8.99 6.35 3.65
CA GLY A 20 9.76 7.31 2.87
C GLY A 20 10.76 8.13 3.65
N LYS A 21 10.96 7.82 4.94
CA LYS A 21 11.98 8.53 5.73
C LYS A 21 13.38 8.22 5.22
N SER A 22 14.26 9.21 5.30
CA SER A 22 15.66 9.02 4.96
C SER A 22 16.35 8.15 6.01
N ARG A 23 17.45 7.51 5.61
CA ARG A 23 18.24 6.68 6.54
C ARG A 23 18.76 7.51 7.71
N ASN A 24 19.18 8.75 7.47
CA ASN A 24 19.65 9.65 8.52
C ASN A 24 18.54 9.93 9.54
N ASP A 25 17.33 10.19 9.09
CA ASP A 25 16.20 10.48 9.98
C ASP A 25 15.81 9.23 10.77
N ILE A 26 15.82 8.07 10.14
CA ILE A 26 15.53 6.80 10.82
C ILE A 26 16.57 6.52 11.90
N ALA A 27 17.84 6.74 11.59
CA ALA A 27 18.93 6.57 12.55
C ALA A 27 18.76 7.49 13.76
N ALA A 28 18.49 8.77 13.51
CA ALA A 28 18.27 9.75 14.58
C ALA A 28 17.07 9.38 15.45
N ASP A 29 15.97 8.98 14.85
CA ASP A 29 14.73 8.64 15.57
C ASP A 29 14.88 7.40 16.47
N ASN A 30 15.78 6.49 16.11
CA ASN A 30 15.93 5.21 16.80
C ASN A 30 17.24 5.07 17.56
N GLY A 31 18.06 6.12 17.62
CA GLY A 31 19.35 6.07 18.31
C GLY A 31 20.34 5.09 17.68
N LEU A 32 20.30 4.95 16.37
CA LEU A 32 21.16 4.06 15.60
C LEU A 32 22.14 4.85 14.75
N SER A 33 23.22 4.18 14.31
CA SER A 33 24.10 4.75 13.28
C SER A 33 23.45 4.61 11.90
N ASP A 34 23.87 5.46 10.96
CA ASP A 34 23.45 5.36 9.57
C ASP A 34 23.81 4.00 8.98
N GLY A 35 25.00 3.48 9.33
CA GLY A 35 25.45 2.16 8.90
C GLY A 35 24.54 1.04 9.39
N ALA A 36 24.08 1.11 10.64
CA ALA A 36 23.16 0.12 11.17
C ALA A 36 21.82 0.13 10.42
N VAL A 37 21.27 1.30 10.14
CA VAL A 37 20.05 1.43 9.35
C VAL A 37 20.24 0.87 7.94
N THR A 38 21.36 1.22 7.30
CA THR A 38 21.70 0.71 5.97
C THR A 38 21.76 -0.81 5.95
N ASN A 39 22.39 -1.42 6.95
CA ASN A 39 22.50 -2.88 7.05
C ASN A 39 21.15 -3.54 7.24
N ILE A 40 20.28 -2.97 8.07
CA ILE A 40 18.93 -3.49 8.31
C ILE A 40 18.12 -3.45 7.00
N VAL A 41 18.12 -2.32 6.33
CA VAL A 41 17.39 -2.14 5.06
C VAL A 41 17.91 -3.09 4.00
N ASN A 42 19.23 -3.18 3.84
CA ASN A 42 19.83 -4.04 2.83
C ASN A 42 19.57 -5.53 3.09
N GLU A 43 19.63 -5.96 4.34
CA GLU A 43 19.31 -7.34 4.71
C GLU A 43 17.85 -7.67 4.34
N TRP A 44 16.93 -6.78 4.67
CA TRP A 44 15.52 -6.95 4.34
C TRP A 44 15.29 -6.99 2.83
N LYS A 45 15.92 -6.07 2.08
CA LYS A 45 15.84 -6.04 0.62
C LYS A 45 16.40 -7.31 0.00
N HIS A 46 17.52 -7.81 0.54
CA HIS A 46 18.14 -9.04 0.06
C HIS A 46 17.22 -10.24 0.22
N ASN A 47 16.59 -10.36 1.40
CA ASN A 47 15.69 -11.47 1.70
C ASN A 47 14.41 -11.45 0.86
N LEU A 48 13.90 -10.27 0.55
CA LEU A 48 12.68 -10.10 -0.24
C LEU A 48 12.95 -10.11 -1.76
N GLY A 49 14.15 -9.71 -2.17
CA GLY A 49 14.49 -9.41 -3.56
C GLY A 49 14.52 -7.89 -3.76
N PHE A 50 15.65 -7.36 -4.25
CA PHE A 50 15.87 -5.91 -4.33
C PHE A 50 14.80 -5.19 -5.16
N SER A 51 14.43 -5.75 -6.30
CA SER A 51 13.46 -5.15 -7.19
C SER A 51 12.08 -5.04 -6.52
N LEU A 52 11.63 -6.13 -5.89
CA LEU A 52 10.35 -6.17 -5.19
C LEU A 52 10.35 -5.22 -3.98
N ALA A 53 11.46 -5.15 -3.25
CA ALA A 53 11.57 -4.26 -2.09
C ALA A 53 11.46 -2.79 -2.48
N ASP A 54 12.11 -2.39 -3.58
CA ASP A 54 12.04 -1.02 -4.08
C ASP A 54 10.63 -0.69 -4.59
N ASP A 55 9.96 -1.61 -5.26
CA ASP A 55 8.58 -1.46 -5.71
C ASP A 55 7.63 -1.30 -4.53
N LEU A 56 7.82 -2.07 -3.46
CA LEU A 56 7.02 -1.97 -2.24
C LEU A 56 7.20 -0.61 -1.57
N ARG A 57 8.42 -0.11 -1.52
CA ARG A 57 8.67 1.23 -0.96
C ARG A 57 7.96 2.30 -1.78
N GLU A 58 8.08 2.24 -3.08
CA GLU A 58 7.42 3.19 -3.98
C GLU A 58 5.91 3.16 -3.79
N LEU A 59 5.32 1.97 -3.70
CA LEU A 59 3.89 1.81 -3.44
C LEU A 59 3.51 2.42 -2.08
N ALA A 60 4.24 2.08 -1.03
CA ALA A 60 3.95 2.58 0.33
C ALA A 60 4.05 4.10 0.42
N VAL A 61 5.09 4.69 -0.19
CA VAL A 61 5.28 6.14 -0.23
C VAL A 61 4.13 6.81 -0.99
N THR A 62 3.73 6.23 -2.12
CA THR A 62 2.61 6.74 -2.92
C THR A 62 1.31 6.68 -2.13
N MET A 63 1.03 5.57 -1.45
CA MET A 63 -0.16 5.41 -0.61
C MET A 63 -0.22 6.47 0.48
N LYS A 64 0.89 6.69 1.16
CA LYS A 64 0.96 7.71 2.22
C LYS A 64 0.71 9.11 1.67
N ARG A 65 1.31 9.42 0.52
CA ARG A 65 1.17 10.74 -0.11
C ARG A 65 -0.28 11.03 -0.51
N VAL A 66 -0.99 10.04 -1.04
CA VAL A 66 -2.39 10.21 -1.46
C VAL A 66 -3.40 9.92 -0.35
N GLY A 67 -2.94 9.49 0.80
CA GLY A 67 -3.81 9.22 1.96
C GLY A 67 -4.60 7.93 1.87
N VAL A 68 -4.11 6.94 1.14
CA VAL A 68 -4.76 5.63 0.97
C VAL A 68 -4.14 4.62 1.93
N THR A 69 -4.97 3.85 2.61
CA THR A 69 -4.52 2.79 3.53
C THR A 69 -4.28 1.47 2.80
N ALA A 70 -3.55 0.56 3.44
CA ALA A 70 -3.35 -0.80 2.91
C ALA A 70 -4.69 -1.53 2.72
N SER A 71 -5.65 -1.34 3.63
CA SER A 71 -6.99 -1.92 3.52
C SER A 71 -7.73 -1.40 2.28
N GLN A 72 -7.61 -0.10 2.01
CA GLN A 72 -8.21 0.50 0.81
C GLN A 72 -7.57 -0.02 -0.47
N CYS A 73 -6.25 -0.19 -0.49
CA CYS A 73 -5.55 -0.79 -1.63
C CYS A 73 -5.98 -2.24 -1.86
N ALA A 74 -6.13 -3.01 -0.79
CA ALA A 74 -6.60 -4.40 -0.88
C ALA A 74 -8.03 -4.46 -1.42
N LEU A 75 -8.90 -3.56 -0.97
CA LEU A 75 -10.26 -3.45 -1.47
C LEU A 75 -10.26 -3.10 -2.96
N GLY A 76 -9.46 -2.12 -3.36
CA GLY A 76 -9.32 -1.73 -4.78
C GLY A 76 -8.85 -2.88 -5.64
N PHE A 77 -7.89 -3.68 -5.15
CA PHE A 77 -7.42 -4.86 -5.85
C PHE A 77 -8.55 -5.89 -6.04
N ARG A 78 -9.34 -6.15 -5.00
CA ARG A 78 -10.47 -7.09 -5.09
C ARG A 78 -11.52 -6.61 -6.10
N VAL A 79 -11.83 -5.31 -6.09
CA VAL A 79 -12.75 -4.71 -7.05
C VAL A 79 -12.21 -4.86 -8.48
N ALA A 80 -10.92 -4.59 -8.68
CA ALA A 80 -10.27 -4.74 -9.98
C ALA A 80 -10.35 -6.19 -10.47
N MET A 81 -10.11 -7.16 -9.59
CA MET A 81 -10.20 -8.59 -9.95
C MET A 81 -11.62 -8.99 -10.33
N ILE A 82 -12.63 -8.47 -9.64
CA ILE A 82 -14.04 -8.70 -10.00
C ILE A 82 -14.32 -8.17 -11.39
N MET A 83 -13.89 -6.94 -11.68
CA MET A 83 -14.09 -6.34 -13.01
C MET A 83 -13.41 -7.13 -14.12
N LEU A 84 -12.17 -7.59 -13.88
CA LEU A 84 -11.46 -8.45 -14.85
C LEU A 84 -12.22 -9.75 -15.10
N ASN A 85 -12.75 -10.37 -14.04
CA ASN A 85 -13.55 -11.60 -14.16
C ASN A 85 -14.87 -11.39 -14.91
N MET A 86 -15.40 -10.16 -14.88
CA MET A 86 -16.59 -9.77 -15.64
C MET A 86 -16.28 -9.46 -17.12
N GLY A 87 -15.00 -9.47 -17.49
CA GLY A 87 -14.57 -9.17 -18.85
C GLY A 87 -14.27 -7.69 -19.11
N VAL A 88 -14.26 -6.86 -18.06
CA VAL A 88 -13.86 -5.46 -18.19
C VAL A 88 -12.35 -5.37 -18.25
N LYS A 89 -11.80 -4.72 -19.26
CA LYS A 89 -10.35 -4.53 -19.37
C LYS A 89 -9.88 -3.46 -18.40
N GLU A 90 -8.65 -3.58 -17.95
CA GLU A 90 -8.05 -2.64 -17.00
C GLU A 90 -8.13 -1.19 -17.48
N ASP A 91 -7.88 -0.95 -18.78
CA ASP A 91 -7.95 0.39 -19.37
C ASP A 91 -9.35 0.98 -19.33
N ASP A 92 -10.37 0.15 -19.18
CA ASP A 92 -11.78 0.56 -19.17
C ASP A 92 -12.37 0.65 -17.76
N PHE A 93 -11.60 0.36 -16.72
CA PHE A 93 -12.10 0.32 -15.33
C PHE A 93 -12.75 1.65 -14.92
N GLU A 94 -12.05 2.74 -15.15
CA GLU A 94 -12.53 4.07 -14.76
C GLU A 94 -13.82 4.44 -15.51
N SER A 95 -13.82 4.28 -16.82
CA SER A 95 -15.00 4.50 -17.66
C SER A 95 -16.19 3.67 -17.21
N TYR A 96 -15.94 2.39 -16.92
CA TYR A 96 -16.99 1.46 -16.50
C TYR A 96 -17.64 1.91 -15.19
N ILE A 97 -16.81 2.29 -14.21
CA ILE A 97 -17.31 2.77 -12.91
C ILE A 97 -18.09 4.08 -13.08
N LEU A 98 -17.58 5.00 -13.88
CA LEU A 98 -18.26 6.27 -14.15
C LEU A 98 -19.59 6.07 -14.85
N ASP A 99 -19.67 5.15 -15.79
CA ASP A 99 -20.91 4.82 -16.49
C ASP A 99 -21.96 4.25 -15.55
N ILE A 100 -21.55 3.36 -14.63
CA ILE A 100 -22.44 2.81 -13.61
C ILE A 100 -22.93 3.93 -12.70
N TYR A 101 -22.02 4.80 -12.23
CA TYR A 101 -22.38 5.93 -11.36
C TYR A 101 -23.39 6.84 -12.03
N ASN A 102 -23.14 7.22 -13.28
CA ASN A 102 -24.02 8.10 -14.04
C ASN A 102 -25.38 7.46 -14.30
N HIS A 103 -25.42 6.17 -14.60
CA HIS A 103 -26.67 5.44 -14.77
C HIS A 103 -27.49 5.43 -13.49
N CYS A 104 -26.86 5.08 -12.37
CA CYS A 104 -27.52 5.07 -11.07
C CYS A 104 -28.07 6.45 -10.71
N LYS A 105 -27.30 7.50 -10.96
CA LYS A 105 -27.72 8.89 -10.72
C LYS A 105 -28.95 9.26 -11.55
N ASN A 106 -28.96 8.87 -12.84
CA ASN A 106 -30.04 9.19 -13.77
C ASN A 106 -31.36 8.50 -13.41
N VAL A 107 -31.29 7.29 -12.83
CA VAL A 107 -32.50 6.56 -12.42
C VAL A 107 -32.84 6.77 -10.94
N GLY A 108 -32.11 7.66 -10.25
CA GLY A 108 -32.37 7.99 -8.85
C GLY A 108 -31.88 6.97 -7.85
N LEU A 109 -31.00 6.06 -8.26
CA LEU A 109 -30.38 5.12 -7.33
C LEU A 109 -29.16 5.77 -6.66
N THR A 110 -29.02 5.53 -5.37
CA THR A 110 -27.86 5.96 -4.60
C THR A 110 -27.08 4.72 -4.16
N PRO A 111 -25.81 4.86 -3.75
CA PRO A 111 -25.09 3.73 -3.15
C PRO A 111 -25.84 3.08 -2.00
N GLU A 112 -26.56 3.87 -1.20
CA GLU A 112 -27.38 3.38 -0.08
C GLU A 112 -28.48 2.44 -0.55
N ASN A 113 -29.08 2.71 -1.69
CA ASN A 113 -30.13 1.86 -2.26
C ASN A 113 -29.59 0.51 -2.75
N LEU A 114 -28.31 0.46 -3.07
CA LEU A 114 -27.64 -0.76 -3.52
C LEU A 114 -27.06 -1.58 -2.39
N LEU A 115 -26.80 -0.96 -1.23
CA LEU A 115 -26.16 -1.59 -0.08
C LEU A 115 -27.03 -2.57 0.72
N PRO A 116 -28.37 -2.48 0.77
CA PRO A 116 -29.17 -3.43 1.56
C PRO A 116 -28.89 -4.89 1.26
N ILE A 117 -28.51 -5.19 0.03
CA ILE A 117 -28.18 -6.57 -0.39
C ILE A 117 -26.89 -7.04 0.29
N SER A 118 -25.94 -6.15 0.52
CA SER A 118 -24.66 -6.50 1.11
C SER A 118 -24.66 -6.51 2.65
N LYS A 119 -25.73 -6.05 3.26
CA LYS A 119 -25.88 -6.04 4.73
C LYS A 119 -26.49 -7.32 5.30
N ILE A 120 -26.90 -8.20 4.46
CA ILE A 120 -27.52 -9.47 4.87
C ILE A 120 -26.48 -10.48 5.31
#